data_486bdc47bee51a0014a6d578612a275b
#
_entry.id   486bdc47bee51a0014a6d578612a275b
#
_cell.length_a   1.000
_cell.length_b   1.000
_cell.length_c   1.000
_cell.angle_alpha   90.00
_cell.angle_beta   90.00
_cell.angle_gamma   90.00
#
_symmetry.space_group_name_H-M   'P 1'
#
loop_
_entity.id
_entity.type
_entity.pdbx_description
1 polymer ?
#
loop_
_entity_poly.entity_id
_entity_poly.type
_entity_poly.pdbx_seq_one_letter_code
_entity_poly.pdbx_strand_id
1 'polypeptide(L)'
;EATPTLVRDHHGHLRHPVLGDSVALMHNLNYGAAFGKLDSIPWVLVVGRGIAALVLLLLVIRAGPKQGWHVLALILVFAGCMGNLWDNLTYEPLAGRAGMPFGPVRDFIDVYFAYWDWHFPTFNIADSAISMGALVLIFGPQKHEEQESEQDASGSTDPNGEDPSKENGVQGESPSAKVPRV
;
A
#
# COMPACT_ATOMS: atom_id res chain seq x y z
N GLU A 1 22.96 -17.81 -29.91
CA GLU A 1 22.53 -17.11 -28.66
C GLU A 1 23.79 -16.82 -27.87
N ALA A 2 24.11 -15.54 -27.67
CA ALA A 2 25.25 -15.14 -26.86
C ALA A 2 24.94 -15.47 -25.40
N THR A 3 25.75 -16.36 -24.81
CA THR A 3 25.71 -16.65 -23.39
C THR A 3 25.93 -15.34 -22.64
N PRO A 4 25.08 -14.96 -21.69
CA PRO A 4 25.25 -13.72 -20.96
C PRO A 4 26.62 -13.71 -20.28
N THR A 5 27.43 -12.71 -20.62
CA THR A 5 28.81 -12.63 -20.16
C THR A 5 28.81 -12.15 -18.69
N LEU A 6 29.11 -13.08 -17.78
CA LEU A 6 29.38 -12.71 -16.38
C LEU A 6 30.68 -11.90 -16.33
N VAL A 7 30.61 -10.71 -15.80
CA VAL A 7 31.74 -9.82 -15.59
C VAL A 7 32.03 -9.73 -14.09
N ARG A 8 33.32 -9.85 -13.75
CA ARG A 8 33.76 -9.58 -12.37
C ARG A 8 34.07 -8.10 -12.23
N ASP A 9 33.35 -7.43 -11.32
CA ASP A 9 33.62 -6.02 -11.04
C ASP A 9 34.92 -5.84 -10.20
N HIS A 10 35.30 -4.62 -9.94
CA HIS A 10 36.50 -4.28 -9.17
C HIS A 10 36.38 -4.62 -7.67
N HIS A 11 35.15 -4.84 -7.17
CA HIS A 11 34.90 -5.39 -5.83
C HIS A 11 34.93 -6.93 -5.80
N GLY A 12 35.06 -7.57 -6.95
CA GLY A 12 35.14 -9.03 -7.08
C GLY A 12 33.78 -9.73 -7.22
N HIS A 13 32.67 -9.01 -7.36
CA HIS A 13 31.34 -9.58 -7.55
C HIS A 13 31.17 -10.09 -9.00
N LEU A 14 30.54 -11.24 -9.15
CA LEU A 14 30.12 -11.75 -10.45
C LEU A 14 28.79 -11.14 -10.81
N ARG A 15 28.76 -10.29 -11.82
CA ARG A 15 27.61 -9.51 -12.29
C ARG A 15 27.30 -9.82 -13.72
N HIS A 16 26.03 -9.79 -14.08
CA HIS A 16 25.55 -9.76 -15.46
C HIS A 16 24.98 -8.38 -15.74
N PRO A 17 25.73 -7.48 -16.40
CA PRO A 17 25.28 -6.14 -16.73
C PRO A 17 24.01 -6.17 -17.59
N VAL A 18 23.00 -5.37 -17.21
CA VAL A 18 21.74 -5.21 -17.94
C VAL A 18 21.62 -3.80 -18.50
N LEU A 19 22.00 -2.78 -17.71
CA LEU A 19 21.96 -1.38 -18.12
C LEU A 19 23.32 -0.73 -17.81
N GLY A 20 24.25 -0.80 -18.73
CA GLY A 20 25.62 -0.34 -18.53
C GLY A 20 26.23 -0.97 -17.29
N ASP A 21 27.06 -0.20 -16.58
CA ASP A 21 27.65 -0.63 -15.32
C ASP A 21 26.75 -0.39 -14.10
N SER A 22 25.65 0.37 -14.28
CA SER A 22 24.81 0.81 -13.18
C SER A 22 23.82 -0.22 -12.68
N VAL A 23 23.28 -1.07 -13.56
CA VAL A 23 22.30 -2.10 -13.19
C VAL A 23 22.76 -3.45 -13.72
N ALA A 24 22.82 -4.42 -12.82
CA ALA A 24 23.22 -5.77 -13.16
C ALA A 24 22.35 -6.80 -12.42
N LEU A 25 22.36 -8.02 -12.94
CA LEU A 25 21.87 -9.17 -12.22
C LEU A 25 23.07 -9.85 -11.54
N MET A 26 22.90 -10.22 -10.27
CA MET A 26 23.87 -11.03 -9.53
C MET A 26 23.16 -12.07 -8.70
N HIS A 27 23.86 -13.08 -8.28
CA HIS A 27 23.31 -14.12 -7.43
C HIS A 27 23.71 -13.86 -5.99
N ASN A 28 22.76 -13.36 -5.19
CA ASN A 28 22.94 -13.18 -3.76
C ASN A 28 21.85 -13.91 -2.98
N LEU A 29 22.24 -14.64 -1.95
CA LEU A 29 21.37 -15.45 -1.10
C LEU A 29 21.27 -14.81 0.30
N ASN A 30 20.10 -14.33 0.65
CA ASN A 30 19.86 -13.58 1.87
C ASN A 30 19.07 -14.41 2.88
N TYR A 31 19.70 -14.74 4.00
CA TYR A 31 19.05 -15.42 5.14
C TYR A 31 18.49 -14.46 6.18
N GLY A 32 18.84 -13.18 6.07
CA GLY A 32 18.49 -12.17 7.05
C GLY A 32 17.41 -11.19 6.57
N ALA A 33 17.21 -10.18 7.39
CA ALA A 33 16.53 -8.96 7.01
C ALA A 33 17.49 -8.03 6.26
N ALA A 34 17.02 -6.82 5.92
CA ALA A 34 17.87 -5.80 5.34
C ALA A 34 19.22 -5.68 6.08
N PHE A 35 20.32 -5.66 5.32
CA PHE A 35 21.70 -5.60 5.83
C PHE A 35 22.17 -6.84 6.61
N GLY A 36 21.59 -8.04 6.34
CA GLY A 36 22.00 -9.28 6.98
C GLY A 36 21.67 -9.40 8.47
N LYS A 37 20.83 -8.51 9.00
CA LYS A 37 20.35 -8.61 10.38
C LYS A 37 19.42 -9.82 10.52
N LEU A 38 19.44 -10.44 11.72
CA LEU A 38 18.67 -11.64 12.06
C LEU A 38 19.10 -12.93 11.28
N ASP A 39 20.27 -12.91 10.68
CA ASP A 39 20.83 -14.07 9.96
C ASP A 39 20.98 -15.33 10.86
N SER A 40 21.16 -15.14 12.16
CA SER A 40 21.26 -16.23 13.15
C SER A 40 19.90 -16.83 13.56
N ILE A 41 18.78 -16.15 13.28
CA ILE A 41 17.42 -16.58 13.63
C ILE A 41 16.43 -16.41 12.49
N PRO A 42 16.70 -17.05 11.32
CA PRO A 42 15.91 -16.85 10.10
C PRO A 42 14.43 -17.26 10.25
N TRP A 43 14.14 -18.19 11.16
CA TRP A 43 12.76 -18.60 11.43
C TRP A 43 11.86 -17.47 11.92
N VAL A 44 12.42 -16.49 12.64
CA VAL A 44 11.66 -15.27 13.08
C VAL A 44 11.16 -14.49 11.88
N LEU A 45 12.00 -14.36 10.83
CA LEU A 45 11.62 -13.67 9.60
C LEU A 45 10.54 -14.43 8.83
N VAL A 46 10.67 -15.75 8.74
CA VAL A 46 9.70 -16.59 8.02
C VAL A 46 8.34 -16.56 8.72
N VAL A 47 8.32 -16.74 10.03
CA VAL A 47 7.09 -16.67 10.83
C VAL A 47 6.50 -15.26 10.75
N GLY A 48 7.33 -14.21 10.87
CA GLY A 48 6.89 -12.82 10.74
C GLY A 48 6.28 -12.52 9.37
N ARG A 49 6.89 -13.00 8.29
CA ARG A 49 6.33 -12.91 6.93
C ARG A 49 5.00 -13.65 6.81
N GLY A 50 4.89 -14.84 7.38
CA GLY A 50 3.63 -15.61 7.39
C GLY A 50 2.50 -14.87 8.11
N ILE A 51 2.78 -14.33 9.30
CA ILE A 51 1.80 -13.52 10.05
C ILE A 51 1.43 -12.26 9.27
N ALA A 52 2.42 -11.54 8.73
CA ALA A 52 2.19 -10.34 7.94
C ALA A 52 1.33 -10.64 6.71
N ALA A 53 1.61 -11.73 5.98
CA ALA A 53 0.83 -12.15 4.83
C ALA A 53 -0.64 -12.46 5.21
N LEU A 54 -0.87 -13.14 6.33
CA LEU A 54 -2.23 -13.42 6.82
C LEU A 54 -2.97 -12.13 7.17
N VAL A 55 -2.33 -11.22 7.89
CA VAL A 55 -2.93 -9.92 8.27
C VAL A 55 -3.25 -9.11 7.02
N LEU A 56 -2.31 -9.01 6.07
CA LEU A 56 -2.52 -8.29 4.81
C LEU A 56 -3.66 -8.88 3.98
N LEU A 57 -3.74 -10.21 3.89
CA LEU A 57 -4.84 -10.90 3.23
C LEU A 57 -6.20 -10.53 3.86
N LEU A 58 -6.29 -10.55 5.19
CA LEU A 58 -7.50 -10.17 5.90
C LEU A 58 -7.88 -8.70 5.68
N LEU A 59 -6.88 -7.80 5.63
CA LEU A 59 -7.10 -6.40 5.32
C LEU A 59 -7.60 -6.21 3.88
N VAL A 60 -7.02 -6.91 2.90
CA VAL A 60 -7.49 -6.88 1.50
C VAL A 60 -8.93 -7.37 1.38
N ILE A 61 -9.28 -8.48 2.05
CA ILE A 61 -10.64 -9.03 2.02
C ILE A 61 -11.66 -8.08 2.65
N ARG A 62 -11.24 -7.35 3.70
CA ARG A 62 -12.11 -6.37 4.38
C ARG A 62 -12.18 -5.02 3.71
N ALA A 63 -11.24 -4.72 2.83
CA ALA A 63 -11.19 -3.43 2.14
C ALA A 63 -12.40 -3.27 1.20
N GLY A 64 -13.06 -2.12 1.30
CA GLY A 64 -14.21 -1.81 0.47
C GLY A 64 -13.84 -1.41 -0.97
N PRO A 65 -14.74 -1.57 -1.94
CA PRO A 65 -14.47 -1.29 -3.36
C PRO A 65 -14.15 0.19 -3.66
N LYS A 66 -14.44 1.10 -2.74
CA LYS A 66 -14.16 2.53 -2.87
C LYS A 66 -12.70 2.92 -2.54
N GLN A 67 -11.89 1.98 -2.04
CA GLN A 67 -10.51 2.23 -1.57
C GLN A 67 -9.44 1.76 -2.57
N GLY A 68 -9.64 1.99 -3.87
CA GLY A 68 -8.82 1.41 -4.95
C GLY A 68 -7.29 1.51 -4.74
N TRP A 69 -6.76 2.68 -4.42
CA TRP A 69 -5.32 2.88 -4.18
C TRP A 69 -4.83 2.16 -2.92
N HIS A 70 -5.63 2.19 -1.86
CA HIS A 70 -5.30 1.51 -0.61
C HIS A 70 -5.27 -0.02 -0.81
N VAL A 71 -6.26 -0.56 -1.50
CA VAL A 71 -6.32 -1.98 -1.85
C VAL A 71 -5.14 -2.38 -2.74
N LEU A 72 -4.81 -1.59 -3.76
CA LEU A 72 -3.64 -1.83 -4.61
C LEU A 72 -2.35 -1.89 -3.78
N ALA A 73 -2.16 -0.95 -2.87
CA ALA A 73 -1.00 -0.92 -1.99
C ALA A 73 -0.92 -2.16 -1.10
N LEU A 74 -2.03 -2.57 -0.48
CA LEU A 74 -2.10 -3.79 0.33
C LEU A 74 -1.78 -5.04 -0.49
N ILE A 75 -2.28 -5.13 -1.73
CA ILE A 75 -1.99 -6.24 -2.65
C ILE A 75 -0.50 -6.27 -3.00
N LEU A 76 0.12 -5.13 -3.28
CA LEU A 76 1.56 -5.07 -3.58
C LEU A 76 2.40 -5.56 -2.41
N VAL A 77 2.11 -5.09 -1.18
CA VAL A 77 2.82 -5.54 0.02
C VAL A 77 2.59 -7.02 0.28
N PHE A 78 1.35 -7.49 0.13
CA PHE A 78 1.01 -8.91 0.27
C PHE A 78 1.75 -9.79 -0.75
N ALA A 79 1.73 -9.41 -2.02
CA ALA A 79 2.40 -10.15 -3.10
C ALA A 79 3.91 -10.24 -2.88
N GLY A 80 4.55 -9.13 -2.48
CA GLY A 80 5.97 -9.12 -2.14
C GLY A 80 6.28 -9.97 -0.90
N CYS A 81 5.44 -9.91 0.13
CA CYS A 81 5.58 -10.74 1.31
C CYS A 81 5.50 -12.24 0.96
N MET A 82 4.53 -12.61 0.10
CA MET A 82 4.37 -13.98 -0.40
C MET A 82 5.55 -14.42 -1.28
N GLY A 83 6.10 -13.55 -2.12
CA GLY A 83 7.27 -13.85 -2.95
C GLY A 83 8.49 -14.25 -2.11
N ASN A 84 8.82 -13.43 -1.11
CA ASN A 84 9.93 -13.72 -0.20
C ASN A 84 9.66 -14.95 0.69
N LEU A 85 8.40 -15.16 1.09
CA LEU A 85 8.01 -16.35 1.85
C LEU A 85 8.13 -17.63 0.98
N TRP A 86 7.76 -17.55 -0.29
CA TRP A 86 7.91 -18.65 -1.24
C TRP A 86 9.36 -19.09 -1.35
N ASP A 87 10.30 -18.18 -1.51
CA ASP A 87 11.72 -18.50 -1.56
C ASP A 87 12.16 -19.21 -0.27
N ASN A 88 11.78 -18.68 0.90
CA ASN A 88 12.14 -19.31 2.17
C ASN A 88 11.61 -20.74 2.33
N LEU A 89 10.45 -21.06 1.75
CA LEU A 89 9.82 -22.38 1.88
C LEU A 89 10.28 -23.37 0.81
N THR A 90 10.73 -22.91 -0.36
CA THR A 90 11.01 -23.76 -1.51
C THR A 90 12.49 -23.86 -1.86
N TYR A 91 13.30 -22.89 -1.48
CA TYR A 91 14.73 -22.93 -1.74
C TYR A 91 15.45 -23.70 -0.66
N GLU A 92 16.35 -24.61 -1.06
CA GLU A 92 17.11 -25.42 -0.11
C GLU A 92 18.18 -24.60 0.63
N PRO A 93 18.36 -24.81 1.94
CA PRO A 93 19.47 -24.22 2.66
C PRO A 93 20.82 -24.60 2.05
N LEU A 94 21.75 -23.64 2.04
CA LEU A 94 23.12 -23.91 1.60
C LEU A 94 23.79 -25.00 2.45
N ALA A 95 24.75 -25.73 1.87
CA ALA A 95 25.46 -26.84 2.52
C ALA A 95 26.02 -26.48 3.91
N GLY A 96 26.54 -25.26 4.10
CA GLY A 96 27.01 -24.74 5.39
C GLY A 96 25.90 -24.43 6.41
N ARG A 97 24.62 -24.53 6.02
CA ARG A 97 23.42 -24.25 6.82
C ARG A 97 22.38 -25.36 6.72
N ALA A 98 22.81 -26.59 6.41
CA ALA A 98 21.94 -27.73 6.16
C ALA A 98 20.98 -28.09 7.32
N GLY A 99 21.20 -27.60 8.53
CA GLY A 99 20.29 -27.79 9.67
C GLY A 99 19.22 -26.72 9.84
N MET A 100 19.16 -25.72 8.96
CA MET A 100 18.12 -24.68 9.03
C MET A 100 16.82 -25.18 8.41
N PRO A 101 15.66 -24.84 9.02
CA PRO A 101 14.36 -25.31 8.52
C PRO A 101 13.88 -24.54 7.28
N PHE A 102 14.55 -23.46 6.90
CA PHE A 102 14.14 -22.58 5.80
C PHE A 102 15.33 -22.15 4.96
N GLY A 103 15.10 -21.98 3.65
CA GLY A 103 16.08 -21.48 2.71
C GLY A 103 16.23 -19.97 2.69
N PRO A 104 17.22 -19.46 1.94
CA PRO A 104 17.42 -18.02 1.74
C PRO A 104 16.42 -17.43 0.78
N VAL A 105 16.28 -16.10 0.84
CA VAL A 105 15.66 -15.32 -0.22
C VAL A 105 16.70 -15.02 -1.30
N ARG A 106 16.30 -15.09 -2.57
CA ARG A 106 17.15 -14.78 -3.71
C ARG A 106 17.06 -13.31 -4.05
N ASP A 107 18.13 -12.57 -3.76
CA ASP A 107 18.28 -11.17 -4.13
C ASP A 107 19.17 -11.09 -5.36
N PHE A 108 18.66 -10.55 -6.46
CA PHE A 108 19.35 -10.64 -7.74
C PHE A 108 19.47 -9.30 -8.48
N ILE A 109 18.86 -8.24 -8.00
CA ILE A 109 18.99 -6.90 -8.59
C ILE A 109 20.11 -6.17 -7.86
N ASP A 110 21.13 -5.79 -8.60
CA ASP A 110 22.26 -5.00 -8.12
C ASP A 110 22.27 -3.65 -8.81
N VAL A 111 22.33 -2.58 -8.01
CA VAL A 111 22.41 -1.19 -8.49
C VAL A 111 23.71 -0.58 -7.98
N TYR A 112 24.58 -0.18 -8.92
CA TYR A 112 25.86 0.42 -8.63
C TYR A 112 25.86 1.91 -8.94
N PHE A 113 26.28 2.70 -7.98
CA PHE A 113 26.44 4.15 -8.10
C PHE A 113 27.91 4.49 -8.32
N ALA A 114 28.31 4.65 -9.56
CA ALA A 114 29.72 4.87 -9.93
C ALA A 114 30.34 6.13 -9.30
N TYR A 115 29.54 7.18 -9.07
CA TYR A 115 30.02 8.42 -8.47
C TYR A 115 30.48 8.24 -7.01
N TRP A 116 29.82 7.32 -6.26
CA TRP A 116 30.13 7.04 -4.86
C TRP A 116 30.90 5.74 -4.67
N ASP A 117 31.22 5.05 -5.77
CA ASP A 117 31.81 3.71 -5.73
C ASP A 117 31.07 2.76 -4.76
N TRP A 118 29.73 2.74 -4.88
CA TRP A 118 28.89 2.08 -3.91
C TRP A 118 27.79 1.26 -4.57
N HIS A 119 27.62 0.03 -4.07
CA HIS A 119 26.52 -0.83 -4.43
C HIS A 119 25.35 -0.64 -3.46
N PHE A 120 24.18 -0.41 -4.00
CA PHE A 120 22.95 -0.55 -3.21
C PHE A 120 22.80 -2.01 -2.75
N PRO A 121 22.34 -2.28 -1.52
CA PRO A 121 22.06 -3.65 -1.10
C PRO A 121 21.21 -4.36 -2.12
N THR A 122 21.65 -5.55 -2.55
CA THR A 122 20.91 -6.34 -3.52
C THR A 122 19.49 -6.63 -3.04
N PHE A 123 18.56 -6.65 -3.95
CA PHE A 123 17.15 -6.84 -3.67
C PHE A 123 16.48 -7.64 -4.80
N ASN A 124 15.21 -7.93 -4.64
CA ASN A 124 14.41 -8.64 -5.64
C ASN A 124 13.10 -7.90 -5.96
N ILE A 125 12.31 -8.48 -6.86
CA ILE A 125 11.02 -7.90 -7.27
C ILE A 125 10.02 -7.85 -6.10
N ALA A 126 10.07 -8.81 -5.18
CA ALA A 126 9.19 -8.82 -4.01
C ALA A 126 9.47 -7.63 -3.08
N ASP A 127 10.76 -7.29 -2.87
CA ASP A 127 11.17 -6.13 -2.08
C ASP A 127 10.73 -4.83 -2.75
N SER A 128 10.82 -4.76 -4.08
CA SER A 128 10.32 -3.63 -4.86
C SER A 128 8.80 -3.47 -4.70
N ALA A 129 8.05 -4.56 -4.73
CA ALA A 129 6.61 -4.54 -4.53
C ALA A 129 6.22 -4.09 -3.11
N ILE A 130 6.93 -4.58 -2.08
CA ILE A 130 6.73 -4.14 -0.69
C ILE A 130 7.00 -2.65 -0.57
N SER A 131 8.12 -2.17 -1.09
CA SER A 131 8.53 -0.76 -1.01
C SER A 131 7.53 0.14 -1.73
N MET A 132 7.12 -0.23 -2.95
CA MET A 132 6.14 0.52 -3.73
C MET A 132 4.77 0.54 -3.03
N GLY A 133 4.31 -0.60 -2.51
CA GLY A 133 3.07 -0.66 -1.75
C GLY A 133 3.11 0.20 -0.49
N ALA A 134 4.23 0.18 0.25
CA ALA A 134 4.42 1.03 1.42
C ALA A 134 4.40 2.53 1.06
N LEU A 135 5.05 2.93 -0.05
CA LEU A 135 5.00 4.31 -0.53
C LEU A 135 3.57 4.74 -0.88
N VAL A 136 2.80 3.87 -1.55
CA VAL A 136 1.40 4.15 -1.87
C VAL A 136 0.54 4.24 -0.60
N LEU A 137 0.80 3.45 0.45
CA LEU A 137 0.10 3.56 1.74
C LEU A 137 0.39 4.87 2.44
N ILE A 138 1.62 5.37 2.37
CA ILE A 138 2.05 6.59 3.06
C ILE A 138 1.64 7.85 2.30
N PHE A 139 1.85 7.88 0.98
CA PHE A 139 1.71 9.08 0.15
C PHE A 139 0.53 9.03 -0.83
N GLY A 140 -0.15 7.88 -0.92
CA GLY A 140 -1.28 7.72 -1.83
C GLY A 140 -2.49 8.58 -1.43
N PRO A 141 -3.44 8.77 -2.35
CA PRO A 141 -4.63 9.57 -2.09
C PRO A 141 -5.40 9.05 -0.88
N GLN A 142 -5.42 9.83 0.18
CA GLN A 142 -6.27 9.59 1.34
C GLN A 142 -7.66 10.14 1.01
N LYS A 143 -8.71 9.33 1.04
CA LYS A 143 -10.05 9.87 1.05
C LYS A 143 -10.29 10.53 2.39
N HIS A 144 -10.39 11.84 2.41
CA HIS A 144 -11.08 12.52 3.48
C HIS A 144 -12.55 12.05 3.39
N GLU A 145 -13.00 11.29 4.36
CA GLU A 145 -14.44 11.14 4.59
C GLU A 145 -14.93 12.53 4.96
N GLU A 146 -15.71 13.13 4.06
CA GLU A 146 -16.43 14.34 4.31
C GLU A 146 -17.37 14.09 5.49
N GLN A 147 -16.99 14.60 6.66
CA GLN A 147 -17.88 14.77 7.81
C GLN A 147 -18.85 15.92 7.53
N GLU A 148 -19.60 15.82 6.44
CA GLU A 148 -20.58 16.82 6.01
C GLU A 148 -22.03 16.39 6.24
N SER A 149 -22.34 15.62 7.24
CA SER A 149 -23.75 15.25 7.46
C SER A 149 -24.27 15.38 8.89
N GLU A 150 -23.54 15.97 9.82
CA GLU A 150 -24.06 16.18 11.18
C GLU A 150 -24.24 17.65 11.58
N GLN A 151 -23.83 18.62 10.76
CA GLN A 151 -24.05 20.04 11.10
C GLN A 151 -25.37 20.63 10.56
N ASP A 152 -26.00 20.02 9.57
CA ASP A 152 -27.28 20.53 9.04
C ASP A 152 -28.54 19.97 9.76
N ALA A 153 -28.35 18.99 10.67
CA ALA A 153 -29.47 18.44 11.43
C ALA A 153 -29.70 19.11 12.78
N SER A 154 -28.83 20.01 13.25
CA SER A 154 -28.97 20.69 14.55
C SER A 154 -29.32 22.18 14.47
N GLY A 155 -29.60 22.69 13.27
CA GLY A 155 -29.81 24.11 13.02
C GLY A 155 -31.27 24.57 12.86
N SER A 156 -32.28 23.73 13.06
CA SER A 156 -33.69 24.15 12.92
C SER A 156 -34.57 23.79 14.12
N THR A 157 -34.20 24.28 15.27
CA THR A 157 -35.17 24.43 16.36
C THR A 157 -35.26 25.92 16.69
N ASP A 158 -36.17 26.59 16.03
CA ASP A 158 -36.60 27.92 16.38
C ASP A 158 -37.44 27.88 17.68
N PRO A 159 -37.01 28.49 18.80
CA PRO A 159 -37.74 28.42 20.05
C PRO A 159 -38.86 29.45 20.18
N ASN A 160 -39.25 30.18 19.10
CA ASN A 160 -40.38 31.12 19.14
C ASN A 160 -41.50 30.64 18.25
N GLY A 161 -42.27 29.70 18.76
CA GLY A 161 -43.60 29.38 18.25
C GLY A 161 -44.59 30.49 18.57
N GLU A 162 -44.77 31.43 17.68
CA GLU A 162 -45.97 32.30 17.65
C GLU A 162 -46.98 31.69 16.66
N ASP A 163 -48.07 31.20 17.24
CA ASP A 163 -49.27 30.71 16.60
C ASP A 163 -50.07 31.87 16.03
N PRO A 164 -50.26 32.02 14.69
CA PRO A 164 -51.03 33.12 14.10
C PRO A 164 -52.52 32.85 13.98
N SER A 165 -53.10 32.04 14.86
CA SER A 165 -54.52 31.70 14.77
C SER A 165 -55.38 32.28 15.90
N LYS A 166 -55.16 33.57 16.32
CA LYS A 166 -56.10 34.29 17.17
C LYS A 166 -56.01 35.78 16.94
N GLU A 167 -56.82 36.27 16.03
CA GLU A 167 -57.56 37.56 16.05
C GLU A 167 -58.39 37.64 14.76
N ASN A 168 -59.66 37.26 14.92
CA ASN A 168 -60.81 38.05 15.22
C ASN A 168 -61.30 38.94 14.09
N GLY A 169 -62.33 38.62 13.59
CA GLY A 169 -63.68 39.04 13.66
C GLY A 169 -63.92 40.52 13.91
N VAL A 170 -64.63 41.13 13.05
CA VAL A 170 -65.75 42.10 13.22
C VAL A 170 -65.83 43.01 12.04
N GLN A 171 -66.99 42.89 11.33
CA GLN A 171 -67.83 43.87 10.68
C GLN A 171 -67.19 44.79 9.59
N GLY A 172 -67.78 44.93 8.43
CA GLY A 172 -69.08 45.25 8.06
C GLY A 172 -69.12 45.75 6.61
N GLU A 173 -70.27 45.50 6.04
CA GLU A 173 -70.92 46.24 4.97
C GLU A 173 -70.42 46.22 3.53
N SER A 174 -71.13 45.46 2.76
CA SER A 174 -71.51 45.73 1.36
C SER A 174 -72.16 47.14 1.22
N PRO A 175 -72.32 47.82 0.07
CA PRO A 175 -72.79 47.18 -1.16
C PRO A 175 -72.28 47.80 -2.49
N SER A 176 -72.69 47.13 -3.54
CA SER A 176 -73.29 47.67 -4.79
C SER A 176 -72.38 48.00 -5.98
N ALA A 177 -72.64 47.20 -6.99
CA ALA A 177 -73.05 47.53 -8.37
C ALA A 177 -72.01 48.09 -9.36
N LYS A 178 -71.79 47.43 -10.42
CA LYS A 178 -72.42 47.47 -11.73
C LYS A 178 -71.49 46.99 -12.81
N VAL A 179 -71.96 46.00 -13.53
CA VAL A 179 -71.70 45.73 -14.95
C VAL A 179 -72.06 46.91 -15.80
N PRO A 180 -71.58 47.17 -17.06
CA PRO A 180 -71.40 46.23 -18.12
C PRO A 180 -70.28 46.52 -19.17
N ARG A 181 -70.03 45.43 -20.02
CA ARG A 181 -69.85 45.47 -21.48
C ARG A 181 -68.90 46.50 -22.12
N VAL A 182 -67.95 46.08 -22.88
CA VAL A 182 -68.03 45.66 -24.31
C VAL A 182 -66.84 44.72 -24.57
#